data_61436541e8fdb8e686cef63e5a48d7dd
#
_entry.id   61436541e8fdb8e686cef63e5a48d7dd
#
_cell.length_a   1.000
_cell.length_b   1.000
_cell.length_c   1.000
_cell.angle_alpha   90.00
_cell.angle_beta   90.00
_cell.angle_gamma   90.00
#
_symmetry.space_group_name_H-M   'P 1'
#
loop_
_entity.id
_entity.type
_entity.pdbx_description
1 polymer ?
#
loop_
_entity_poly.entity_id
_entity_poly.type
_entity_poly.pdbx_seq_one_letter_code
_entity_poly.pdbx_strand_id
1 'polypeptide(L)'
;MSAAGNKEIVRRFFEEAWNQNEVDKLGEYISANNVTHPGTLTWPFGPKQFAQLMEIWRTGFPDYQCQINEMIEEGNTVAARITFWGTHTGRFEVASRTLPPTRKKIFDTEILFFHLTDGKITEIWATWDRLSVLEQLGAIAKPQA
;
A
#
# COMPACT_ATOMS: atom_id res chain seq x y z
N MET A 1 20.98 7.92 21.78
CA MET A 1 19.90 8.55 21.05
C MET A 1 19.20 7.52 20.18
N SER A 2 17.96 7.37 20.34
CA SER A 2 17.21 6.46 19.49
C SER A 2 16.95 7.10 18.14
N ALA A 3 17.20 6.37 17.07
CA ALA A 3 16.60 6.68 15.80
C ALA A 3 15.08 6.75 15.96
N ALA A 4 14.40 7.29 14.97
CA ALA A 4 12.93 7.23 14.95
C ALA A 4 12.48 5.79 15.20
N GLY A 5 11.50 5.62 16.05
CA GLY A 5 10.95 4.30 16.33
C GLY A 5 10.37 3.64 15.08
N ASN A 6 10.28 2.33 15.09
CA ASN A 6 9.80 1.59 13.92
C ASN A 6 8.38 1.98 13.51
N LYS A 7 7.50 2.23 14.48
CA LYS A 7 6.16 2.74 14.18
C LYS A 7 6.19 4.07 13.44
N GLU A 8 7.09 4.96 13.83
CA GLU A 8 7.20 6.26 13.18
C GLU A 8 7.66 6.14 11.74
N ILE A 9 8.58 5.22 11.45
CA ILE A 9 9.02 4.94 10.09
C ILE A 9 7.85 4.45 9.23
N VAL A 10 7.06 3.52 9.76
CA VAL A 10 5.87 3.01 9.05
C VAL A 10 4.82 4.11 8.88
N ARG A 11 4.61 4.96 9.90
CA ARG A 11 3.68 6.09 9.80
C ARG A 11 4.10 7.04 8.69
N ARG A 12 5.36 7.41 8.63
CA ARG A 12 5.89 8.31 7.59
C ARG A 12 5.77 7.69 6.20
N PHE A 13 5.97 6.39 6.08
CA PHE A 13 5.77 5.68 4.82
C PHE A 13 4.35 5.89 4.29
N PHE A 14 3.33 5.74 5.13
CA PHE A 14 1.96 5.95 4.70
C PHE A 14 1.62 7.43 4.51
N GLU A 15 1.99 8.29 5.44
CA GLU A 15 1.60 9.70 5.40
C GLU A 15 2.37 10.50 4.35
N GLU A 16 3.67 10.35 4.29
CA GLU A 16 4.50 11.12 3.37
C GLU A 16 4.53 10.50 1.97
N ALA A 17 4.83 9.21 1.87
CA ALA A 17 4.94 8.58 0.55
C ALA A 17 3.55 8.40 -0.07
N TRP A 18 2.66 7.68 0.58
CA TRP A 18 1.36 7.38 -0.01
C TRP A 18 0.42 8.59 -0.07
N ASN A 19 0.18 9.28 1.04
CA ASN A 19 -0.79 10.38 1.06
C ASN A 19 -0.29 11.65 0.40
N GLN A 20 0.97 12.01 0.63
CA GLN A 20 1.56 13.24 0.07
C GLN A 20 2.27 12.99 -1.26
N ASN A 21 2.33 11.74 -1.71
CA ASN A 21 2.98 11.33 -2.95
C ASN A 21 4.46 11.74 -3.03
N GLU A 22 5.14 11.72 -1.90
CA GLU A 22 6.56 12.07 -1.82
C GLU A 22 7.43 10.86 -2.16
N VAL A 23 7.39 10.44 -3.43
CA VAL A 23 8.09 9.23 -3.89
C VAL A 23 9.61 9.30 -3.71
N ASP A 24 10.16 10.49 -3.72
CA ASP A 24 11.61 10.70 -3.53
C ASP A 24 12.08 10.32 -2.13
N LYS A 25 11.15 10.26 -1.17
CA LYS A 25 11.46 9.88 0.20
C LYS A 25 11.43 8.37 0.46
N LEU A 26 10.96 7.58 -0.50
CA LEU A 26 10.81 6.13 -0.29
C LEU A 26 12.09 5.46 0.21
N GLY A 27 13.25 5.87 -0.28
CA GLY A 27 14.54 5.33 0.18
C GLY A 27 14.89 5.66 1.62
N GLU A 28 14.20 6.61 2.25
CA GLU A 28 14.38 6.91 3.68
C GLU A 28 13.68 5.86 4.56
N TYR A 29 12.65 5.21 4.06
CA TYR A 29 11.84 4.24 4.82
C TYR A 29 12.10 2.80 4.41
N ILE A 30 12.36 2.57 3.13
CA ILE A 30 12.43 1.24 2.54
C ILE A 30 13.84 0.92 2.09
N SER A 31 14.35 -0.23 2.52
CA SER A 31 15.64 -0.74 2.06
C SER A 31 15.59 -1.04 0.55
N ALA A 32 16.72 -0.80 -0.12
CA ALA A 32 16.87 -1.20 -1.52
C ALA A 32 16.69 -2.71 -1.72
N ASN A 33 16.91 -3.50 -0.68
CA ASN A 33 16.80 -4.95 -0.69
C ASN A 33 15.47 -5.45 -0.09
N ASN A 34 14.50 -4.56 0.09
CA ASN A 34 13.22 -4.96 0.65
C ASN A 34 12.55 -6.05 -0.19
N VAL A 35 11.90 -6.99 0.49
CA VAL A 35 11.11 -8.05 -0.11
C VAL A 35 9.67 -7.89 0.34
N THR A 36 8.74 -8.01 -0.58
CA THR A 36 7.30 -7.90 -0.28
C THR A 36 6.60 -9.21 -0.66
N HIS A 37 5.70 -9.63 0.22
CA HIS A 37 4.89 -10.82 0.05
C HIS A 37 3.42 -10.46 -0.09
N PRO A 38 2.93 -10.21 -1.32
CA PRO A 38 1.50 -10.05 -1.53
C PRO A 38 0.85 -11.44 -1.54
N GLY A 39 0.17 -11.78 -0.44
CA GLY A 39 -0.36 -13.12 -0.25
C GLY A 39 0.76 -14.15 -0.10
N THR A 40 0.79 -15.14 -0.97
CA THR A 40 1.79 -16.23 -0.94
C THR A 40 3.00 -16.00 -1.85
N LEU A 41 3.01 -14.89 -2.58
CA LEU A 41 4.09 -14.58 -3.50
C LEU A 41 5.27 -13.93 -2.77
N THR A 42 6.41 -13.85 -3.42
CA THR A 42 7.60 -13.21 -2.86
C THR A 42 8.29 -12.45 -3.98
N TRP A 43 8.42 -11.14 -3.81
CA TRP A 43 9.05 -10.27 -4.81
C TRP A 43 10.09 -9.36 -4.18
N PRO A 44 11.27 -9.18 -4.81
CA PRO A 44 12.12 -8.05 -4.50
C PRO A 44 11.33 -6.77 -4.78
N PHE A 45 11.24 -5.86 -3.81
CA PHE A 45 10.36 -4.70 -3.95
C PHE A 45 10.92 -3.50 -3.18
N GLY A 46 11.95 -2.89 -3.76
CA GLY A 46 12.59 -1.71 -3.20
C GLY A 46 11.86 -0.41 -3.53
N PRO A 47 12.49 0.73 -3.25
CA PRO A 47 11.87 2.04 -3.48
C PRO A 47 11.41 2.26 -4.92
N LYS A 48 12.16 1.76 -5.90
CA LYS A 48 11.81 1.91 -7.32
C LYS A 48 10.49 1.22 -7.64
N GLN A 49 10.31 0.00 -7.16
CA GLN A 49 9.10 -0.77 -7.40
C GLN A 49 7.89 -0.15 -6.68
N PHE A 50 8.11 0.39 -5.47
CA PHE A 50 7.07 1.12 -4.77
C PHE A 50 6.65 2.38 -5.52
N ALA A 51 7.59 3.13 -6.07
CA ALA A 51 7.27 4.31 -6.87
C ALA A 51 6.40 3.93 -8.08
N GLN A 52 6.71 2.82 -8.74
CA GLN A 52 5.91 2.32 -9.87
C GLN A 52 4.50 1.90 -9.42
N LEU A 53 4.39 1.21 -8.29
CA LEU A 53 3.09 0.83 -7.73
C LEU A 53 2.25 2.05 -7.38
N MET A 54 2.86 3.04 -6.76
CA MET A 54 2.17 4.28 -6.40
C MET A 54 1.69 5.03 -7.64
N GLU A 55 2.46 5.00 -8.73
CA GLU A 55 2.05 5.60 -9.98
C GLU A 55 0.82 4.91 -10.56
N ILE A 56 0.76 3.58 -10.50
CA ILE A 56 -0.41 2.80 -10.94
C ILE A 56 -1.66 3.25 -10.17
N TRP A 57 -1.56 3.32 -8.85
CA TRP A 57 -2.69 3.73 -8.02
C TRP A 57 -3.07 5.19 -8.25
N ARG A 58 -2.10 6.10 -8.32
CA ARG A 58 -2.37 7.53 -8.54
C ARG A 58 -2.93 7.83 -9.92
N THR A 59 -2.55 7.04 -10.92
CA THR A 59 -3.13 7.17 -12.26
C THR A 59 -4.60 6.79 -12.24
N GLY A 60 -4.96 5.69 -11.60
CA GLY A 60 -6.35 5.24 -11.52
C GLY A 60 -7.18 6.07 -10.53
N PHE A 61 -6.57 6.44 -9.42
CA PHE A 61 -7.22 7.14 -8.30
C PHE A 61 -6.39 8.36 -7.89
N PRO A 62 -6.51 9.49 -8.63
CA PRO A 62 -5.71 10.67 -8.33
C PRO A 62 -5.90 11.22 -6.91
N ASP A 63 -7.06 10.96 -6.31
CA ASP A 63 -7.42 11.36 -4.95
C ASP A 63 -7.15 10.28 -3.90
N TYR A 64 -6.35 9.28 -4.23
CA TYR A 64 -6.03 8.20 -3.28
C TYR A 64 -5.56 8.75 -1.94
N GLN A 65 -6.15 8.23 -0.87
CA GLN A 65 -5.76 8.51 0.50
C GLN A 65 -5.83 7.22 1.31
N CYS A 66 -5.01 7.14 2.34
CA CYS A 66 -5.08 6.05 3.31
C CYS A 66 -5.01 6.59 4.73
N GLN A 67 -5.50 5.81 5.66
CA GLN A 67 -5.49 6.11 7.08
C GLN A 67 -5.02 4.89 7.85
N ILE A 68 -4.08 5.11 8.79
CA ILE A 68 -3.68 4.07 9.73
C ILE A 68 -4.74 4.02 10.82
N ASN A 69 -5.42 2.89 10.95
CA ASN A 69 -6.44 2.69 11.98
C ASN A 69 -5.83 2.13 13.25
N GLU A 70 -4.79 1.32 13.13
CA GLU A 70 -4.21 0.61 14.25
C GLU A 70 -2.79 0.17 13.89
N MET A 71 -1.88 0.28 14.84
CA MET A 71 -0.50 -0.13 14.67
C MET A 71 0.03 -0.72 15.95
N ILE A 72 0.67 -1.88 15.87
CA ILE A 72 1.27 -2.59 17.00
C ILE A 72 2.73 -2.87 16.68
N GLU A 73 3.59 -2.65 17.65
CA GLU A 73 5.03 -2.92 17.51
C GLU A 73 5.47 -3.95 18.53
N GLU A 74 6.22 -4.94 18.08
CA GLU A 74 6.90 -5.89 18.96
C GLU A 74 8.26 -6.22 18.33
N GLY A 75 9.33 -5.97 19.09
CA GLY A 75 10.69 -6.14 18.56
C GLY A 75 10.90 -5.28 17.31
N ASN A 76 11.33 -5.91 16.23
CA ASN A 76 11.56 -5.24 14.95
C ASN A 76 10.38 -5.39 13.99
N THR A 77 9.23 -5.75 14.48
CA THR A 77 8.02 -5.96 13.68
C THR A 77 6.96 -4.92 14.01
N VAL A 78 6.37 -4.33 12.98
CA VAL A 78 5.21 -3.45 13.12
C VAL A 78 4.06 -4.07 12.32
N ALA A 79 2.93 -4.27 12.97
CA ALA A 79 1.68 -4.67 12.30
C ALA A 79 0.80 -3.44 12.15
N ALA A 80 0.22 -3.26 10.99
CA ALA A 80 -0.65 -2.12 10.70
C ALA A 80 -1.93 -2.57 10.01
N ARG A 81 -3.05 -1.97 10.41
CA ARG A 81 -4.32 -2.06 9.71
C ARG A 81 -4.65 -0.67 9.19
N ILE A 82 -4.80 -0.58 7.90
CA ILE A 82 -5.11 0.69 7.24
C ILE A 82 -6.42 0.59 6.47
N THR A 83 -7.07 1.73 6.24
CA THR A 83 -8.12 1.89 5.24
C THR A 83 -7.59 2.78 4.14
N PHE A 84 -8.05 2.54 2.93
CA PHE A 84 -7.72 3.39 1.78
C PHE A 84 -8.97 3.63 0.95
N TRP A 85 -8.98 4.75 0.23
CA TRP A 85 -10.13 5.14 -0.59
C TRP A 85 -9.67 6.03 -1.74
N GLY A 86 -10.53 6.14 -2.72
CA GLY A 86 -10.30 7.02 -3.85
C GLY A 86 -11.43 6.92 -4.86
N THR A 87 -11.38 7.77 -5.87
CA THR A 87 -12.33 7.82 -6.98
C THR A 87 -11.65 7.39 -8.27
N HIS A 88 -12.21 6.42 -8.96
CA HIS A 88 -11.64 5.84 -10.16
C HIS A 88 -11.90 6.75 -11.38
N THR A 89 -11.05 7.72 -11.57
CA THR A 89 -11.18 8.71 -12.65
C THR A 89 -10.10 8.59 -13.73
N GLY A 90 -9.12 7.70 -13.54
CA GLY A 90 -8.09 7.41 -14.52
C GLY A 90 -8.01 5.92 -14.85
N ARG A 91 -7.19 5.58 -15.83
CA ARG A 91 -6.95 4.18 -16.18
C ARG A 91 -6.27 3.46 -15.02
N PHE A 92 -6.75 2.28 -14.67
CA PHE A 92 -6.22 1.48 -13.57
C PHE A 92 -5.80 0.09 -14.02
N GLU A 93 -4.58 -0.28 -13.75
CA GLU A 93 -4.04 -1.60 -14.06
C GLU A 93 -4.07 -2.47 -12.81
N VAL A 94 -4.85 -3.56 -12.85
CA VAL A 94 -5.00 -4.48 -11.73
C VAL A 94 -5.27 -5.90 -12.23
N ALA A 95 -4.64 -6.88 -11.59
CA ALA A 95 -4.86 -8.29 -11.89
C ALA A 95 -4.72 -8.62 -13.39
N SER A 96 -3.68 -8.10 -14.04
CA SER A 96 -3.41 -8.26 -15.47
C SER A 96 -4.52 -7.72 -16.37
N ARG A 97 -5.32 -6.78 -15.86
CA ARG A 97 -6.38 -6.10 -16.60
C ARG A 97 -6.15 -4.61 -16.58
N THR A 98 -6.59 -3.96 -17.64
CA THR A 98 -6.65 -2.50 -17.71
C THR A 98 -8.11 -2.09 -17.62
N LEU A 99 -8.44 -1.32 -16.57
CA LEU A 99 -9.80 -0.85 -16.35
C LEU A 99 -9.90 0.63 -16.77
N PRO A 100 -10.77 0.94 -17.74
CA PRO A 100 -11.06 2.35 -18.04
C PRO A 100 -11.79 3.00 -16.86
N PRO A 101 -11.75 4.34 -16.76
CA PRO A 101 -12.38 5.04 -15.64
C PRO A 101 -13.85 4.68 -15.46
N THR A 102 -14.23 4.26 -14.25
CA THR A 102 -15.62 3.91 -13.92
C THR A 102 -16.32 5.05 -13.19
N ARG A 103 -15.58 6.03 -12.66
CA ARG A 103 -16.03 7.13 -11.81
C ARG A 103 -16.62 6.65 -10.48
N LYS A 104 -16.41 5.40 -10.13
CA LYS A 104 -16.86 4.83 -8.86
C LYS A 104 -15.83 5.08 -7.77
N LYS A 105 -16.31 5.18 -6.54
CA LYS A 105 -15.47 5.29 -5.36
C LYS A 105 -15.19 3.91 -4.81
N ILE A 106 -13.97 3.74 -4.28
CA ILE A 106 -13.61 2.55 -3.52
C ILE A 106 -13.30 2.94 -2.08
N PHE A 107 -13.54 2.03 -1.17
CA PHE A 107 -13.13 2.11 0.23
C PHE A 107 -12.83 0.69 0.68
N ASP A 108 -11.61 0.43 1.11
CA ASP A 108 -11.22 -0.91 1.50
C ASP A 108 -10.15 -0.89 2.59
N THR A 109 -9.74 -2.06 3.02
CA THR A 109 -8.78 -2.24 4.09
C THR A 109 -7.60 -3.08 3.64
N GLU A 110 -6.48 -2.91 4.34
CA GLU A 110 -5.28 -3.71 4.15
C GLU A 110 -4.64 -3.98 5.50
N ILE A 111 -4.12 -5.19 5.66
CA ILE A 111 -3.39 -5.59 6.85
C ILE A 111 -1.97 -5.94 6.44
N LEU A 112 -0.99 -5.34 7.13
CA LEU A 112 0.42 -5.48 6.78
C LEU A 112 1.25 -5.79 8.02
N PHE A 113 2.31 -6.57 7.80
CA PHE A 113 3.40 -6.75 8.75
C PHE A 113 4.67 -6.21 8.12
N PHE A 114 5.33 -5.33 8.85
CA PHE A 114 6.61 -4.75 8.44
C PHE A 114 7.72 -5.27 9.34
N HIS A 115 8.78 -5.78 8.75
CA HIS A 115 10.01 -6.08 9.47
C HIS A 115 11.03 -4.99 9.16
N LEU A 116 11.65 -4.44 10.20
CA LEU A 116 12.60 -3.35 10.04
C LEU A 116 13.98 -3.76 10.56
N THR A 117 15.00 -3.27 9.89
CA THR A 117 16.40 -3.46 10.27
C THR A 117 17.12 -2.14 10.10
N ASP A 118 17.82 -1.69 11.15
CA ASP A 118 18.61 -0.45 11.13
C ASP A 118 17.82 0.75 10.59
N GLY A 119 16.56 0.89 11.03
CA GLY A 119 15.73 2.04 10.69
C GLY A 119 15.11 2.00 9.30
N LYS A 120 15.13 0.84 8.64
CA LYS A 120 14.50 0.70 7.31
C LYS A 120 13.64 -0.54 7.25
N ILE A 121 12.57 -0.44 6.47
CA ILE A 121 11.69 -1.57 6.17
C ILE A 121 12.44 -2.51 5.23
N THR A 122 12.58 -3.77 5.65
CA THR A 122 13.31 -4.80 4.91
C THR A 122 12.42 -5.92 4.40
N GLU A 123 11.24 -6.07 4.99
CA GLU A 123 10.29 -7.11 4.56
C GLU A 123 8.86 -6.66 4.88
N ILE A 124 7.95 -6.91 3.95
CA ILE A 124 6.53 -6.57 4.12
C ILE A 124 5.68 -7.78 3.74
N TRP A 125 4.78 -8.16 4.64
CA TRP A 125 3.68 -9.07 4.37
C TRP A 125 2.42 -8.24 4.24
N ALA A 126 1.70 -8.36 3.12
CA ALA A 126 0.55 -7.51 2.85
C ALA A 126 -0.64 -8.33 2.34
N THR A 127 -1.79 -8.07 2.90
CA THR A 127 -3.05 -8.66 2.45
C THR A 127 -4.10 -7.58 2.33
N TRP A 128 -4.63 -7.39 1.12
CA TRP A 128 -5.74 -6.48 0.86
C TRP A 128 -6.79 -7.19 0.01
N ASP A 129 -8.01 -6.70 0.07
CA ASP A 129 -9.14 -7.35 -0.58
C ASP A 129 -9.29 -6.87 -2.03
N ARG A 130 -8.47 -7.47 -2.91
CA ARG A 130 -8.53 -7.16 -4.34
C ARG A 130 -9.90 -7.46 -4.93
N LEU A 131 -10.52 -8.54 -4.49
CA LEU A 131 -11.84 -8.92 -4.96
C LEU A 131 -12.87 -7.84 -4.65
N SER A 132 -12.87 -7.34 -3.42
CA SER A 132 -13.77 -6.25 -3.02
C SER A 132 -13.58 -5.01 -3.89
N VAL A 133 -12.35 -4.61 -4.14
CA VAL A 133 -12.07 -3.45 -5.01
C VAL A 133 -12.63 -3.67 -6.41
N LEU A 134 -12.40 -4.83 -7.00
CA LEU A 134 -12.93 -5.16 -8.33
C LEU A 134 -14.46 -5.17 -8.36
N GLU A 135 -15.10 -5.67 -7.31
CA GLU A 135 -16.57 -5.64 -7.18
C GLU A 135 -17.08 -4.21 -7.05
N GLN A 136 -16.42 -3.37 -6.24
CA GLN A 136 -16.81 -1.97 -6.07
C GLN A 136 -16.69 -1.19 -7.38
N LEU A 137 -15.72 -1.53 -8.22
CA LEU A 137 -15.54 -0.93 -9.53
C LEU A 137 -16.49 -1.51 -10.60
N GLY A 138 -17.23 -2.56 -10.26
CA GLY A 138 -18.10 -3.23 -11.21
C GLY A 138 -17.38 -4.09 -12.23
N ALA A 139 -16.09 -4.38 -12.01
CA ALA A 139 -15.29 -5.23 -12.89
C ALA A 139 -15.58 -6.71 -12.70
N ILE A 140 -16.11 -7.07 -11.54
CA ILE A 140 -16.56 -8.41 -11.20
C ILE A 140 -17.95 -8.27 -10.54
N ALA A 141 -18.88 -9.16 -10.88
CA ALA A 141 -20.21 -9.14 -10.28
C ALA A 141 -20.13 -9.55 -8.81
N LYS A 142 -20.86 -8.81 -7.94
CA LYS A 142 -20.97 -9.20 -6.53
C LYS A 142 -21.78 -10.49 -6.42
N PRO A 143 -21.39 -11.40 -5.50
CA PRO A 143 -22.24 -12.56 -5.24
C PRO A 143 -23.58 -12.08 -4.69
N GLN A 144 -24.66 -12.72 -5.13
CA GLN A 144 -25.98 -12.46 -4.57
C GLN A 144 -26.08 -13.12 -3.20
N ALA A 145 -26.59 -12.37 -2.24
CA ALA A 145 -26.81 -12.88 -0.90
C ALA A 145 -27.95 -13.89 -0.87
#